data_ec07756f89ee17b3addf5c9a50d038af
#
_entry.id   ec07756f89ee17b3addf5c9a50d038af
#
_cell.length_a   1.000
_cell.length_b   1.000
_cell.length_c   1.000
_cell.angle_alpha   90.00
_cell.angle_beta   90.00
_cell.angle_gamma   90.00
#
_symmetry.space_group_name_H-M   'P 1'
#
loop_
_entity.id
_entity.type
_entity.pdbx_description
1 polymer ?
#
loop_
_entity_poly.entity_id
_entity_poly.type
_entity_poly.pdbx_seq_one_letter_code
_entity_poly.pdbx_strand_id
1 'polypeptide(L)' 'NNMMYLILKERHYSNIDNSYDIVASSKDIDVINDKLKGYQLINDDKQNTYSIVRYESPLLLTEEVA' A
#
# COMPACT_ATOMS: atom_id res chain seq x y z
N ASN A 1 17.25 8.81 -4.55
CA ASN A 1 16.65 7.55 -4.17
C ASN A 1 15.13 7.66 -4.18
N ASN A 2 14.48 6.93 -5.07
CA ASN A 2 13.08 7.11 -5.40
C ASN A 2 12.21 5.97 -4.87
N MET A 3 12.42 5.63 -3.62
CA MET A 3 11.66 4.57 -2.99
C MET A 3 10.27 5.08 -2.60
N MET A 4 9.26 4.32 -2.95
CA MET A 4 7.88 4.55 -2.54
C MET A 4 7.42 3.39 -1.69
N TYR A 5 6.59 3.71 -0.72
CA TYR A 5 5.95 2.70 0.11
C TYR A 5 4.44 2.77 -0.13
N LEU A 6 3.86 1.60 -0.35
CA LEU A 6 2.45 1.50 -0.69
C LEU A 6 1.78 0.61 0.35
N ILE A 7 0.51 0.88 0.63
CA ILE A 7 -0.30 -0.07 1.38
C ILE A 7 -1.22 -0.75 0.40
N LEU A 8 -1.07 -2.06 0.32
CA LEU A 8 -1.89 -2.92 -0.52
C LEU A 8 -2.99 -3.53 0.33
N LYS A 9 -4.23 -3.31 -0.08
CA LYS A 9 -5.39 -3.93 0.54
C LYS A 9 -5.81 -5.09 -0.34
N GLU A 10 -5.85 -6.27 0.24
CA GLU A 10 -6.32 -7.46 -0.43
C GLU A 10 -7.64 -7.88 0.19
N ARG A 11 -8.68 -7.93 -0.62
CA ARG A 11 -9.99 -8.38 -0.17
C ARG A 11 -10.16 -9.84 -0.54
N HIS A 12 -10.53 -10.64 0.46
CA HIS A 12 -10.66 -12.08 0.29
C HIS A 12 -12.11 -12.46 0.05
N TYR A 13 -12.36 -13.13 -1.07
CA TYR A 13 -13.68 -13.65 -1.42
C TYR A 13 -13.64 -15.17 -1.37
N SER A 14 -14.78 -15.75 -1.00
CA SER A 14 -14.83 -17.20 -0.84
C SER A 14 -14.87 -17.97 -2.16
N ASN A 15 -15.40 -17.38 -3.22
CA ASN A 15 -15.69 -18.10 -4.45
C ASN A 15 -15.09 -17.50 -5.71
N ILE A 16 -14.31 -16.43 -5.58
CA ILE A 16 -13.73 -15.77 -6.73
C ILE A 16 -12.32 -15.32 -6.39
N ASP A 17 -11.61 -14.86 -7.39
CA ASP A 17 -10.28 -14.34 -7.17
C ASP A 17 -10.31 -13.12 -6.25
N ASN A 18 -9.30 -13.02 -5.42
CA ASN A 18 -9.16 -11.87 -4.54
C ASN A 18 -8.94 -10.60 -5.34
N SER A 19 -9.42 -9.50 -4.83
CA SER A 19 -9.15 -8.21 -5.43
C SER A 19 -8.08 -7.46 -4.63
N TYR A 20 -7.39 -6.57 -5.29
CA TYR A 20 -6.27 -5.82 -4.71
C TYR A 20 -6.43 -4.34 -5.03
N ASP A 21 -6.21 -3.50 -4.02
CA ASP A 21 -6.23 -2.05 -4.19
C ASP A 21 -5.04 -1.43 -3.48
N ILE A 22 -4.51 -0.37 -4.06
CA ILE A 22 -3.54 0.46 -3.37
C ILE A 22 -4.32 1.56 -2.66
N VAL A 23 -4.25 1.56 -1.33
CA VAL A 23 -5.07 2.48 -0.53
C VAL A 23 -4.27 3.64 0.06
N ALA A 24 -2.95 3.57 0.00
CA ALA A 24 -2.11 4.66 0.45
C ALA A 24 -0.73 4.55 -0.19
N SER A 25 -0.05 5.68 -0.29
CA SER A 25 1.34 5.70 -0.75
C SER A 25 2.06 6.87 -0.10
N SER A 26 3.36 6.71 0.12
CA SER A 26 4.20 7.77 0.64
C SER A 26 5.66 7.41 0.42
N LYS A 27 6.50 8.44 0.33
CA LYS A 27 7.96 8.24 0.33
C LYS A 27 8.47 8.00 1.75
N ASP A 28 7.67 8.30 2.76
CA ASP A 28 8.06 8.22 4.16
C ASP A 28 7.48 6.96 4.78
N ILE A 29 8.36 6.03 5.17
CA ILE A 29 7.94 4.77 5.75
C ILE A 29 7.19 4.96 7.09
N ASP A 30 7.53 6.01 7.84
CA ASP A 30 6.86 6.24 9.12
C ASP A 30 5.40 6.63 8.90
N VAL A 31 5.14 7.45 7.89
CA VAL A 31 3.76 7.80 7.52
C VAL A 31 2.98 6.56 7.13
N ILE A 32 3.59 5.68 6.35
CA ILE A 32 2.93 4.45 5.90
C ILE A 32 2.66 3.51 7.07
N ASN A 33 3.61 3.38 8.00
CA ASN A 33 3.39 2.55 9.18
C ASN A 33 2.22 3.05 10.01
N ASP A 34 2.09 4.36 10.19
CA ASP A 34 0.98 4.93 10.93
C ASP A 34 -0.35 4.65 10.23
N LYS A 35 -0.38 4.82 8.92
CA LYS A 35 -1.60 4.53 8.15
C LYS A 35 -1.97 3.06 8.23
N LEU A 36 -0.99 2.18 8.15
CA LEU A 36 -1.23 0.75 8.25
C LEU A 36 -1.90 0.40 9.57
N LYS A 37 -1.39 0.96 10.66
CA LYS A 37 -2.00 0.73 11.98
C LYS A 37 -3.46 1.17 12.00
N GLY A 38 -3.76 2.31 11.39
CA GLY A 38 -5.14 2.80 11.31
C GLY A 38 -6.04 1.85 10.54
N TYR A 39 -5.60 1.38 9.39
CA TYR A 39 -6.38 0.43 8.60
C TYR A 39 -6.62 -0.87 9.37
N GLN A 40 -5.60 -1.36 10.05
CA GLN A 40 -5.74 -2.61 10.80
C GLN A 40 -6.71 -2.47 11.97
N LEU A 41 -6.76 -1.30 12.60
CA LEU A 41 -7.68 -1.06 13.71
C LEU A 41 -9.14 -1.06 13.29
N ILE A 42 -9.42 -0.60 12.07
CA ILE A 42 -10.80 -0.51 11.59
C ILE A 42 -11.22 -1.73 10.75
N ASN A 43 -10.34 -2.72 10.62
CA ASN A 43 -10.63 -3.92 9.84
C ASN A 43 -11.38 -4.93 10.68
N ASP A 44 -12.64 -4.63 10.99
CA ASP A 44 -13.43 -5.41 11.94
C ASP A 44 -13.80 -6.80 11.44
N ASP A 45 -14.08 -6.93 10.16
CA ASP A 45 -14.57 -8.17 9.57
C ASP A 45 -13.45 -9.12 9.17
N LYS A 46 -12.23 -8.65 9.20
CA LYS A 46 -11.05 -9.43 8.86
C LYS A 46 -11.10 -10.07 7.48
N GLN A 47 -11.91 -9.50 6.60
CA GLN A 47 -11.99 -9.98 5.22
C GLN A 47 -10.92 -9.33 4.35
N ASN A 48 -10.21 -8.36 4.88
CA ASN A 48 -9.17 -7.65 4.16
C ASN A 48 -7.83 -7.89 4.81
N THR A 49 -6.80 -7.94 3.99
CA THR A 49 -5.42 -7.99 4.45
C THR A 49 -4.72 -6.72 3.97
N TYR A 50 -4.00 -6.07 4.87
CA TYR A 50 -3.23 -4.86 4.54
C TYR A 50 -1.75 -5.18 4.68
N SER A 51 -0.98 -4.82 3.67
CA SER A 51 0.46 -5.07 3.69
C SER A 51 1.20 -3.89 3.07
N ILE A 52 2.47 -3.75 3.47
CA ILE A 52 3.32 -2.71 2.91
C ILE A 52 4.15 -3.31 1.79
N VAL A 53 4.17 -2.61 0.65
CA VAL A 53 4.98 -2.98 -0.50
C VAL A 53 5.95 -1.84 -0.77
N ARG A 54 7.22 -2.18 -0.94
CA ARG A 54 8.24 -1.22 -1.36
C ARG A 54 8.34 -1.21 -2.88
N TYR A 55 8.51 -0.02 -3.42
CA TYR A 55 8.59 0.14 -4.85
C TYR A 55 9.58 1.24 -5.19
N GLU A 56 10.55 0.92 -6.02
CA GLU A 56 11.49 1.92 -6.53
C GLU A 56 11.04 2.35 -7.91
N SER A 57 10.76 3.63 -8.07
CA SER A 57 10.16 4.13 -9.30
C SER A 57 11.21 4.82 -10.18
N PRO A 58 11.52 4.25 -11.34
CA PRO A 58 12.40 4.94 -12.29
C PRO A 58 11.74 6.17 -12.92
N LEU A 59 10.42 6.23 -12.91
CA LEU A 59 9.71 7.36 -13.48
C LEU A 59 9.97 8.65 -12.72
N LEU A 60 10.22 8.57 -11.41
CA LEU A 60 10.55 9.75 -10.63
C LEU A 60 11.87 10.36 -11.08
N LEU A 61 12.83 9.52 -11.45
CA LEU A 61 14.09 9.99 -11.98
C LEU A 61 13.90 10.74 -13.29
N THR A 62 13.04 10.23 -14.14
CA THR A 62 12.74 10.86 -15.42
C THR A 62 12.14 12.23 -15.22
N GLU A 63 11.22 12.37 -14.28
CA GLU A 63 10.57 13.62 -13.98
C GLU A 63 11.57 14.65 -13.44
N GLU A 64 12.48 14.20 -12.62
CA GLU A 64 13.49 15.10 -12.06
C GLU A 64 14.43 15.65 -13.13
N VAL A 65 14.72 14.87 -14.13
CA VAL A 65 15.60 15.26 -15.21
C VAL A 65 14.90 16.20 -16.17
N ALA A 66 13.65 16.01 -16.38
CA ALA A 66 12.88 16.83 -17.29
C ALA A 66 12.64 18.22 -16.72
#